data_9b2af370cc77b286f8431d0e91b8fe52
#
_entry.id   9b2af370cc77b286f8431d0e91b8fe52
#
_cell.length_a   1.000
_cell.length_b   1.000
_cell.length_c   1.000
_cell.angle_alpha   90.00
_cell.angle_beta   90.00
_cell.angle_gamma   90.00
#
_symmetry.space_group_name_H-M   'P 1'
#
loop_
_entity.id
_entity.type
_entity.pdbx_description
1 polymer ?
#
loop_
_entity_poly.entity_id
_entity_poly.type
_entity_poly.pdbx_seq_one_letter_code
_entity_poly.pdbx_strand_id
1 'polypeptide(L)'
;MNGAANKDTPSALPFFSVVLTSYNRARLLKRALLSLINQTEKDWEAIIVDDGSTDDTHAQITPYLKANNKITYFRQVSKGCVASKNLGISLSTGKYITFLDSDDEYSPDHLATRKAILTKNPSVSFLHGGVKVIGSPYVPDRFDYKKMVHLRNCAIGGTFFIERNLAFLMKGFSAMSLGHDADFFDRVIQSGASIMKTEQPTYIYHRETQNSITNNLTGIKTIL
;
A
#
# COMPACT_ATOMS: atom_id res chain seq x y z
N MET A 1 13.72 -31.53 -38.94
CA MET A 1 12.55 -30.65 -38.66
C MET A 1 12.87 -29.92 -37.36
N ASN A 2 13.20 -28.64 -37.49
CA ASN A 2 13.74 -27.82 -36.38
C ASN A 2 12.60 -27.34 -35.52
N GLY A 3 12.49 -27.84 -34.31
CA GLY A 3 11.67 -27.26 -33.25
C GLY A 3 12.34 -25.99 -32.76
N ALA A 4 11.85 -24.82 -33.16
CA ALA A 4 12.26 -23.55 -32.62
C ALA A 4 11.84 -23.48 -31.15
N ALA A 5 12.81 -23.52 -30.24
CA ALA A 5 12.60 -23.15 -28.85
C ALA A 5 12.08 -21.72 -28.79
N ASN A 6 10.88 -21.56 -28.28
CA ASN A 6 10.29 -20.27 -27.95
C ASN A 6 11.19 -19.63 -26.88
N LYS A 7 12.02 -18.67 -27.26
CA LYS A 7 12.78 -17.85 -26.31
C LYS A 7 11.77 -16.99 -25.60
N ASP A 8 11.51 -17.33 -24.35
CA ASP A 8 10.75 -16.46 -23.43
C ASP A 8 11.39 -15.07 -23.42
N THR A 9 10.77 -14.14 -24.09
CA THR A 9 11.09 -12.72 -23.95
C THR A 9 10.93 -12.40 -22.47
N PRO A 10 11.90 -11.76 -21.78
CA PRO A 10 11.72 -11.37 -20.40
C PRO A 10 10.42 -10.56 -20.32
N SER A 11 9.45 -11.00 -19.52
CA SER A 11 8.23 -10.23 -19.33
C SER A 11 8.62 -8.83 -18.85
N ALA A 12 8.12 -7.79 -19.51
CA ALA A 12 8.39 -6.42 -19.10
C ALA A 12 8.02 -6.27 -17.61
N LEU A 13 8.88 -5.59 -16.84
CA LEU A 13 8.60 -5.35 -15.42
C LEU A 13 7.25 -4.64 -15.27
N PRO A 14 6.46 -4.97 -14.25
CA PRO A 14 5.16 -4.36 -14.04
C PRO A 14 5.28 -2.86 -13.79
N PHE A 15 4.25 -2.10 -14.15
CA PHE A 15 4.21 -0.67 -13.88
C PHE A 15 4.08 -0.42 -12.38
N PHE A 16 3.27 -1.22 -11.67
CA PHE A 16 3.07 -1.10 -10.23
C PHE A 16 3.46 -2.38 -9.48
N SER A 17 4.14 -2.20 -8.34
CA SER A 17 4.19 -3.18 -7.26
C SER A 17 3.26 -2.71 -6.15
N VAL A 18 2.21 -3.48 -5.86
CA VAL A 18 1.26 -3.19 -4.78
C VAL A 18 1.64 -4.03 -3.57
N VAL A 19 2.08 -3.37 -2.50
CA VAL A 19 2.44 -4.02 -1.24
C VAL A 19 1.23 -4.05 -0.31
N LEU A 20 0.80 -5.26 0.09
CA LEU A 20 -0.24 -5.47 1.09
C LEU A 20 0.39 -6.07 2.35
N THR A 21 0.19 -5.42 3.50
CA THR A 21 0.66 -5.96 4.78
C THR A 21 -0.52 -6.42 5.63
N SER A 22 -0.38 -7.56 6.31
CA SER A 22 -1.46 -8.13 7.12
C SER A 22 -0.92 -8.78 8.39
N TYR A 23 -1.72 -8.69 9.47
CA TYR A 23 -1.54 -9.43 10.71
C TYR A 23 -2.90 -9.69 11.36
N ASN A 24 -3.34 -10.97 11.38
CA ASN A 24 -4.63 -11.40 11.91
C ASN A 24 -5.82 -10.60 11.35
N ARG A 25 -5.90 -10.49 10.01
CA ARG A 25 -6.87 -9.67 9.28
C ARG A 25 -7.54 -10.43 8.11
N ALA A 26 -7.84 -11.71 8.30
CA ALA A 26 -8.30 -12.62 7.24
C ALA A 26 -9.42 -12.05 6.34
N ARG A 27 -10.53 -11.57 6.94
CA ARG A 27 -11.67 -11.02 6.17
C ARG A 27 -11.33 -9.69 5.50
N LEU A 28 -10.59 -8.83 6.19
CA LEU A 28 -10.23 -7.51 5.70
C LEU A 28 -9.24 -7.62 4.53
N LEU A 29 -8.18 -8.43 4.68
CA LEU A 29 -7.21 -8.68 3.62
C LEU A 29 -7.88 -9.24 2.35
N LYS A 30 -8.86 -10.14 2.50
CA LYS A 30 -9.63 -10.64 1.36
C LYS A 30 -10.35 -9.51 0.62
N ARG A 31 -10.98 -8.57 1.33
CA ARG A 31 -11.66 -7.41 0.75
C ARG A 31 -10.66 -6.51 0.00
N ALA A 32 -9.55 -6.15 0.64
CA ALA A 32 -8.48 -5.37 0.04
C ALA A 32 -7.94 -6.04 -1.24
N LEU A 33 -7.64 -7.33 -1.17
CA LEU A 33 -7.11 -8.10 -2.30
C LEU A 33 -8.11 -8.17 -3.46
N LEU A 34 -9.41 -8.35 -3.19
CA LEU A 34 -10.44 -8.33 -4.23
C LEU A 34 -10.55 -6.96 -4.91
N SER A 35 -10.39 -5.86 -4.18
CA SER A 35 -10.38 -4.52 -4.75
C SER A 35 -9.20 -4.30 -5.71
N LEU A 36 -8.05 -4.95 -5.45
CA LEU A 36 -6.89 -4.94 -6.34
C LEU A 36 -7.10 -5.84 -7.57
N ILE A 37 -7.60 -7.06 -7.39
CA ILE A 37 -7.86 -7.99 -8.51
C ILE A 37 -8.83 -7.38 -9.52
N ASN A 38 -9.82 -6.62 -9.02
CA ASN A 38 -10.85 -5.97 -9.83
C ASN A 38 -10.43 -4.63 -10.45
N GLN A 39 -9.17 -4.21 -10.30
CA GLN A 39 -8.68 -2.99 -10.97
C GLN A 39 -8.83 -3.09 -12.49
N THR A 40 -9.19 -1.97 -13.14
CA THR A 40 -9.26 -1.87 -14.60
C THR A 40 -7.86 -1.92 -15.23
N GLU A 41 -6.87 -1.29 -14.60
CA GLU A 41 -5.45 -1.45 -14.96
C GLU A 41 -4.94 -2.83 -14.53
N LYS A 42 -4.24 -3.53 -15.45
CA LYS A 42 -3.75 -4.89 -15.19
C LYS A 42 -2.22 -5.02 -15.14
N ASP A 43 -1.50 -3.93 -15.33
CA ASP A 43 -0.04 -3.89 -15.32
C ASP A 43 0.49 -3.67 -13.90
N TRP A 44 0.27 -4.67 -13.06
CA TRP A 44 0.68 -4.70 -11.65
C TRP A 44 1.09 -6.10 -11.20
N GLU A 45 1.93 -6.14 -10.18
CA GLU A 45 2.14 -7.28 -9.29
C GLU A 45 1.68 -6.94 -7.88
N ALA A 46 1.36 -7.95 -7.08
CA ALA A 46 1.04 -7.81 -5.67
C ALA A 46 2.00 -8.61 -4.79
N ILE A 47 2.51 -7.96 -3.74
CA ILE A 47 3.35 -8.58 -2.72
C ILE A 47 2.58 -8.52 -1.40
N ILE A 48 2.06 -9.67 -0.96
CA ILE A 48 1.39 -9.80 0.32
C ILE A 48 2.43 -10.22 1.36
N VAL A 49 2.62 -9.38 2.37
CA VAL A 49 3.49 -9.67 3.51
C VAL A 49 2.63 -9.92 4.75
N ASP A 50 2.58 -11.17 5.17
CA ASP A 50 1.92 -11.61 6.39
C ASP A 50 2.90 -11.57 7.56
N ASP A 51 2.65 -10.70 8.52
CA ASP A 51 3.49 -10.49 9.69
C ASP A 51 3.28 -11.55 10.79
N GLY A 52 3.12 -12.81 10.39
CA GLY A 52 3.02 -13.94 11.30
C GLY A 52 1.60 -14.19 11.82
N SER A 53 0.57 -14.01 10.99
CA SER A 53 -0.83 -14.27 11.38
C SER A 53 -1.03 -15.68 11.93
N THR A 54 -1.88 -15.78 12.97
CA THR A 54 -2.28 -17.02 13.61
C THR A 54 -3.74 -17.39 13.34
N ASP A 55 -4.49 -16.49 12.69
CA ASP A 55 -5.85 -16.71 12.21
C ASP A 55 -5.86 -17.42 10.85
N ASP A 56 -7.01 -17.50 10.21
CA ASP A 56 -7.19 -18.13 8.90
C ASP A 56 -6.79 -17.25 7.69
N THR A 57 -5.99 -16.19 7.90
CA THR A 57 -5.55 -15.24 6.87
C THR A 57 -5.03 -15.97 5.62
N HIS A 58 -4.07 -16.89 5.76
CA HIS A 58 -3.51 -17.62 4.62
C HIS A 58 -4.56 -18.48 3.90
N ALA A 59 -5.42 -19.18 4.67
CA ALA A 59 -6.47 -20.04 4.09
C ALA A 59 -7.45 -19.22 3.25
N GLN A 60 -7.85 -18.02 3.72
CA GLN A 60 -8.80 -17.13 3.02
C GLN A 60 -8.26 -16.59 1.70
N ILE A 61 -6.95 -16.38 1.56
CA ILE A 61 -6.36 -15.83 0.34
C ILE A 61 -5.80 -16.89 -0.62
N THR A 62 -5.55 -18.11 -0.14
CA THR A 62 -4.99 -19.23 -0.95
C THR A 62 -5.69 -19.43 -2.29
N PRO A 63 -7.02 -19.39 -2.44
CA PRO A 63 -7.67 -19.52 -3.73
C PRO A 63 -7.24 -18.46 -4.75
N TYR A 64 -7.02 -17.22 -4.29
CA TYR A 64 -6.58 -16.10 -5.15
C TYR A 64 -5.12 -16.20 -5.54
N LEU A 65 -4.26 -16.70 -4.64
CA LEU A 65 -2.86 -16.98 -4.95
C LEU A 65 -2.73 -18.03 -6.06
N LYS A 66 -3.54 -19.08 -5.99
CA LYS A 66 -3.54 -20.17 -7.02
C LYS A 66 -4.10 -19.70 -8.36
N ALA A 67 -5.06 -18.77 -8.34
CA ALA A 67 -5.74 -18.29 -9.54
C ALA A 67 -5.00 -17.14 -10.25
N ASN A 68 -4.00 -16.51 -9.62
CA ASN A 68 -3.36 -15.31 -10.16
C ASN A 68 -1.85 -15.30 -9.87
N ASN A 69 -1.06 -15.56 -10.90
CA ASN A 69 0.41 -15.61 -10.84
C ASN A 69 1.10 -14.26 -10.60
N LYS A 70 0.34 -13.16 -10.62
CA LYS A 70 0.84 -11.82 -10.27
C LYS A 70 0.90 -11.56 -8.77
N ILE A 71 0.35 -12.47 -7.94
CA ILE A 71 0.25 -12.32 -6.50
C ILE A 71 1.25 -13.24 -5.83
N THR A 72 2.18 -12.66 -5.08
CA THR A 72 3.16 -13.40 -4.28
C THR A 72 2.85 -13.20 -2.80
N TYR A 73 2.97 -14.27 -2.01
CA TYR A 73 2.73 -14.24 -0.57
C TYR A 73 3.99 -14.60 0.19
N PHE A 74 4.35 -13.77 1.15
CA PHE A 74 5.45 -13.98 2.08
C PHE A 74 4.94 -13.93 3.51
N ARG A 75 5.33 -14.91 4.32
CA ARG A 75 5.06 -14.92 5.76
C ARG A 75 6.36 -14.77 6.52
N GLN A 76 6.39 -13.88 7.49
CA GLN A 76 7.52 -13.69 8.40
C GLN A 76 7.11 -13.91 9.86
N VAL A 77 8.09 -14.04 10.74
CA VAL A 77 7.87 -13.87 12.19
C VAL A 77 7.52 -12.40 12.42
N SER A 78 6.52 -12.13 13.27
CA SER A 78 6.01 -10.76 13.49
C SER A 78 7.12 -9.79 13.87
N LYS A 79 7.25 -8.72 13.08
CA LYS A 79 8.21 -7.62 13.24
C LYS A 79 7.54 -6.24 13.15
N GLY A 80 6.21 -6.23 13.01
CA GLY A 80 5.40 -5.03 12.88
C GLY A 80 5.21 -4.53 11.44
N CYS A 81 4.22 -3.65 11.30
CA CYS A 81 3.74 -3.14 10.01
C CYS A 81 4.87 -2.49 9.17
N VAL A 82 5.73 -1.67 9.81
CA VAL A 82 6.83 -1.00 9.12
C VAL A 82 7.82 -2.00 8.53
N ALA A 83 8.22 -3.02 9.29
CA ALA A 83 9.10 -4.07 8.78
C ALA A 83 8.48 -4.83 7.61
N SER A 84 7.17 -5.09 7.68
CA SER A 84 6.42 -5.75 6.60
C SER A 84 6.33 -4.87 5.34
N LYS A 85 6.07 -3.57 5.47
CA LYS A 85 6.11 -2.61 4.35
C LYS A 85 7.51 -2.59 3.71
N ASN A 86 8.57 -2.54 4.51
CA ASN A 86 9.95 -2.52 4.02
C ASN A 86 10.36 -3.83 3.32
N LEU A 87 9.92 -4.98 3.83
CA LEU A 87 10.11 -6.25 3.12
C LEU A 87 9.37 -6.21 1.77
N GLY A 88 8.13 -5.73 1.72
CA GLY A 88 7.39 -5.54 0.48
C GLY A 88 8.14 -4.64 -0.53
N ILE A 89 8.71 -3.51 -0.07
CA ILE A 89 9.55 -2.64 -0.91
C ILE A 89 10.73 -3.44 -1.49
N SER A 90 11.44 -4.21 -0.66
CA SER A 90 12.63 -4.95 -1.10
C SER A 90 12.33 -6.04 -2.14
N LEU A 91 11.11 -6.59 -2.12
CA LEU A 91 10.64 -7.64 -3.03
C LEU A 91 10.00 -7.06 -4.31
N SER A 92 9.74 -5.76 -4.36
CA SER A 92 9.07 -5.09 -5.47
C SER A 92 9.94 -5.03 -6.71
N THR A 93 9.35 -5.32 -7.88
CA THR A 93 10.03 -5.24 -9.19
C THR A 93 9.48 -4.14 -10.09
N GLY A 94 8.28 -3.64 -9.82
CA GLY A 94 7.58 -2.64 -10.60
C GLY A 94 8.27 -1.28 -10.62
N LYS A 95 7.92 -0.48 -11.63
CA LYS A 95 8.45 0.89 -11.78
C LYS A 95 8.07 1.79 -10.61
N TYR A 96 6.83 1.68 -10.14
CA TYR A 96 6.32 2.41 -8.95
C TYR A 96 5.83 1.43 -7.91
N ILE A 97 6.14 1.71 -6.64
CA ILE A 97 5.67 0.96 -5.48
C ILE A 97 4.53 1.73 -4.84
N THR A 98 3.45 1.04 -4.50
CA THR A 98 2.30 1.58 -3.78
C THR A 98 1.85 0.61 -2.69
N PHE A 99 1.00 1.07 -1.78
CA PHE A 99 0.57 0.30 -0.61
C PHE A 99 -0.94 0.22 -0.57
N LEU A 100 -1.45 -0.96 -0.19
CA LEU A 100 -2.86 -1.16 0.13
C LEU A 100 -2.94 -1.79 1.51
N ASP A 101 -3.37 -1.00 2.49
CA ASP A 101 -3.54 -1.50 3.84
C ASP A 101 -4.68 -2.54 3.89
N SER A 102 -4.52 -3.58 4.71
CA SER A 102 -5.44 -4.74 4.73
C SER A 102 -6.89 -4.40 5.06
N ASP A 103 -7.14 -3.25 5.66
CA ASP A 103 -8.46 -2.74 6.03
C ASP A 103 -9.03 -1.68 5.06
N ASP A 104 -8.32 -1.37 3.97
CA ASP A 104 -8.72 -0.38 2.98
C ASP A 104 -9.08 -1.02 1.62
N GLU A 105 -9.48 -0.20 0.66
CA GLU A 105 -9.86 -0.62 -0.67
C GLU A 105 -9.42 0.37 -1.75
N TYR A 106 -9.21 -0.12 -2.94
CA TYR A 106 -9.09 0.69 -4.15
C TYR A 106 -10.43 0.79 -4.89
N SER A 107 -10.82 1.98 -5.37
CA SER A 107 -11.85 2.11 -6.40
C SER A 107 -11.39 1.39 -7.69
N PRO A 108 -12.30 0.90 -8.55
CA PRO A 108 -11.94 0.09 -9.72
C PRO A 108 -10.95 0.75 -10.69
N ASP A 109 -10.89 2.07 -10.73
CA ASP A 109 -10.05 2.89 -11.60
C ASP A 109 -8.81 3.47 -10.91
N HIS A 110 -8.53 3.05 -9.66
CA HIS A 110 -7.45 3.65 -8.86
C HIS A 110 -6.09 3.56 -9.55
N LEU A 111 -5.66 2.36 -9.94
CA LEU A 111 -4.38 2.18 -10.62
C LEU A 111 -4.36 2.82 -12.02
N ALA A 112 -5.47 2.76 -12.77
CA ALA A 112 -5.57 3.37 -14.09
C ALA A 112 -5.40 4.90 -14.05
N THR A 113 -6.06 5.57 -13.08
CA THR A 113 -5.94 7.02 -12.92
C THR A 113 -4.52 7.43 -12.53
N ARG A 114 -3.85 6.65 -11.66
CA ARG A 114 -2.46 6.92 -11.26
C ARG A 114 -1.48 6.68 -12.40
N LYS A 115 -1.68 5.61 -13.19
CA LYS A 115 -0.86 5.34 -14.37
C LYS A 115 -0.96 6.46 -15.39
N ALA A 116 -2.17 6.96 -15.66
CA ALA A 116 -2.38 8.07 -16.57
C ALA A 116 -1.62 9.34 -16.13
N ILE A 117 -1.66 9.70 -14.84
CA ILE A 117 -0.92 10.84 -14.28
C ILE A 117 0.59 10.64 -14.44
N LEU A 118 1.11 9.49 -14.00
CA LEU A 118 2.55 9.20 -14.01
C LEU A 118 3.12 9.06 -15.43
N THR A 119 2.33 8.54 -16.36
CA THR A 119 2.73 8.45 -17.78
C THR A 119 2.80 9.83 -18.44
N LYS A 120 1.85 10.72 -18.10
CA LYS A 120 1.84 12.11 -18.60
C LYS A 120 2.96 12.96 -17.99
N ASN A 121 3.43 12.61 -16.80
CA ASN A 121 4.44 13.36 -16.05
C ASN A 121 5.62 12.44 -15.67
N PRO A 122 6.46 12.03 -16.62
CA PRO A 122 7.48 10.99 -16.42
C PRO A 122 8.62 11.40 -15.46
N SER A 123 8.76 12.69 -15.15
CA SER A 123 9.72 13.20 -14.18
C SER A 123 9.23 13.07 -12.72
N VAL A 124 7.95 12.75 -12.50
CA VAL A 124 7.39 12.60 -11.15
C VAL A 124 7.87 11.29 -10.54
N SER A 125 8.62 11.39 -9.44
CA SER A 125 9.12 10.23 -8.70
C SER A 125 8.29 9.90 -7.46
N PHE A 126 7.40 10.81 -7.04
CA PHE A 126 6.48 10.60 -5.93
C PHE A 126 5.10 11.22 -6.20
N LEU A 127 4.08 10.38 -6.31
CA LEU A 127 2.68 10.83 -6.43
C LEU A 127 1.93 10.43 -5.17
N HIS A 128 1.06 11.32 -4.62
CA HIS A 128 0.25 11.03 -3.45
C HIS A 128 -1.13 11.71 -3.49
N GLY A 129 -1.98 11.38 -2.50
CA GLY A 129 -3.29 12.01 -2.32
C GLY A 129 -4.43 11.28 -3.02
N GLY A 130 -5.61 11.90 -2.98
CA GLY A 130 -6.82 11.33 -3.57
C GLY A 130 -7.43 10.22 -2.72
N VAL A 131 -7.75 10.53 -1.47
CA VAL A 131 -8.39 9.64 -0.50
C VAL A 131 -9.88 9.96 -0.35
N LYS A 132 -10.70 8.90 -0.26
CA LYS A 132 -12.10 8.92 0.21
C LYS A 132 -12.13 8.28 1.59
N VAL A 133 -12.46 9.06 2.62
CA VAL A 133 -12.53 8.57 4.00
C VAL A 133 -13.91 8.07 4.32
N ILE A 134 -14.02 6.86 4.87
CA ILE A 134 -15.23 6.28 5.45
C ILE A 134 -15.07 6.32 6.97
N GLY A 135 -15.97 7.00 7.67
CA GLY A 135 -15.87 7.23 9.12
C GLY A 135 -15.24 8.58 9.47
N SER A 136 -14.61 8.68 10.65
CA SER A 136 -14.04 9.93 11.13
C SER A 136 -12.84 10.41 10.30
N PRO A 137 -12.83 11.68 9.80
CA PRO A 137 -11.70 12.23 9.08
C PRO A 137 -10.57 12.72 10.00
N TYR A 138 -10.61 12.44 11.28
CA TYR A 138 -9.62 12.88 12.27
C TYR A 138 -8.78 11.72 12.77
N VAL A 139 -7.48 11.94 12.95
CA VAL A 139 -6.50 11.01 13.50
C VAL A 139 -5.69 11.68 14.61
N PRO A 140 -5.06 10.92 15.53
CA PRO A 140 -4.13 11.48 16.49
C PRO A 140 -2.96 12.19 15.80
N ASP A 141 -2.54 13.33 16.38
CA ASP A 141 -1.31 13.99 15.96
C ASP A 141 -0.10 13.12 16.29
N ARG A 142 0.90 13.08 15.39
CA ARG A 142 2.09 12.23 15.54
C ARG A 142 3.01 12.64 16.70
N PHE A 143 2.93 13.87 17.14
CA PHE A 143 3.76 14.42 18.23
C PHE A 143 3.01 14.54 19.54
N ASP A 144 1.66 14.69 19.48
CA ASP A 144 0.80 14.82 20.65
C ASP A 144 -0.48 14.02 20.42
N TYR A 145 -0.51 12.77 20.84
CA TYR A 145 -1.65 11.84 20.66
C TYR A 145 -2.97 12.32 21.27
N LYS A 146 -2.94 13.33 22.14
CA LYS A 146 -4.13 13.96 22.71
C LYS A 146 -4.79 14.95 21.76
N LYS A 147 -4.06 15.41 20.75
CA LYS A 147 -4.57 16.27 19.69
C LYS A 147 -5.04 15.47 18.50
N MET A 148 -6.10 15.94 17.86
CA MET A 148 -6.62 15.35 16.63
C MET A 148 -6.32 16.26 15.46
N VAL A 149 -5.83 15.68 14.36
CA VAL A 149 -5.57 16.39 13.10
C VAL A 149 -6.47 15.82 12.00
N HIS A 150 -6.91 16.69 11.10
CA HIS A 150 -7.72 16.28 9.97
C HIS A 150 -6.85 15.60 8.91
N LEU A 151 -7.30 14.47 8.37
CA LEU A 151 -6.57 13.64 7.39
C LEU A 151 -6.13 14.41 6.14
N ARG A 152 -6.83 15.48 5.73
CA ARG A 152 -6.39 16.33 4.61
C ARG A 152 -5.02 16.98 4.82
N ASN A 153 -4.58 17.11 6.08
CA ASN A 153 -3.30 17.65 6.48
C ASN A 153 -2.25 16.57 6.76
N CYS A 154 -2.59 15.31 6.52
CA CYS A 154 -1.73 14.16 6.79
C CYS A 154 -1.18 13.55 5.50
N ALA A 155 0.02 13.03 5.57
CA ALA A 155 0.50 12.07 4.59
C ALA A 155 -0.13 10.70 4.90
N ILE A 156 -0.76 10.09 3.89
CA ILE A 156 -1.45 8.80 4.02
C ILE A 156 -0.72 7.79 3.13
N GLY A 157 0.00 6.86 3.76
CA GLY A 157 0.90 5.93 3.08
C GLY A 157 0.22 5.08 2.00
N GLY A 158 -1.03 4.69 2.20
CA GLY A 158 -1.81 3.97 1.20
C GLY A 158 -2.05 4.74 -0.11
N THR A 159 -1.87 6.08 -0.10
CA THR A 159 -1.99 6.90 -1.30
C THR A 159 -0.66 7.15 -2.04
N PHE A 160 0.45 6.62 -1.52
CA PHE A 160 1.78 6.84 -2.10
C PHE A 160 2.01 5.96 -3.32
N PHE A 161 2.55 6.58 -4.36
CA PHE A 161 3.13 5.93 -5.53
C PHE A 161 4.56 6.43 -5.65
N ILE A 162 5.51 5.57 -5.34
CA ILE A 162 6.91 5.91 -5.15
C ILE A 162 7.71 5.27 -6.28
N GLU A 163 8.46 6.04 -7.05
CA GLU A 163 9.40 5.45 -7.98
C GLU A 163 10.34 4.49 -7.23
N ARG A 164 10.53 3.29 -7.78
CA ARG A 164 11.26 2.22 -7.08
C ARG A 164 12.64 2.66 -6.62
N ASN A 165 13.40 3.38 -7.47
CA ASN A 165 14.72 3.88 -7.11
C ASN A 165 14.67 4.87 -5.93
N LEU A 166 13.65 5.74 -5.89
CA LEU A 166 13.43 6.67 -4.78
C LEU A 166 13.14 5.91 -3.48
N ALA A 167 12.30 4.86 -3.52
CA ALA A 167 11.98 4.06 -2.33
C ALA A 167 13.24 3.42 -1.73
N PHE A 168 14.15 2.91 -2.57
CA PHE A 168 15.43 2.36 -2.13
C PHE A 168 16.38 3.44 -1.62
N LEU A 169 16.45 4.60 -2.28
CA LEU A 169 17.26 5.75 -1.82
C LEU A 169 16.82 6.21 -0.43
N MET A 170 15.51 6.23 -0.17
CA MET A 170 14.92 6.57 1.13
C MET A 170 15.13 5.46 2.19
N LYS A 171 15.63 4.28 1.82
CA LYS A 171 15.81 3.11 2.70
C LYS A 171 14.50 2.66 3.35
N GLY A 172 13.36 2.85 2.66
CA GLY A 172 12.05 2.52 3.16
C GLY A 172 11.55 3.40 4.32
N PHE A 173 10.59 2.89 5.08
CA PHE A 173 9.99 3.56 6.24
C PHE A 173 10.85 3.41 7.49
N SER A 174 10.92 4.46 8.31
CA SER A 174 11.60 4.44 9.61
C SER A 174 10.80 3.65 10.65
N ALA A 175 11.48 2.91 11.52
CA ALA A 175 10.85 2.14 12.59
C ALA A 175 10.27 3.08 13.66
N MET A 176 8.96 3.31 13.60
CA MET A 176 8.21 4.11 14.58
C MET A 176 6.77 3.59 14.70
N SER A 177 6.17 3.81 15.87
CA SER A 177 4.84 3.30 16.20
C SER A 177 3.72 4.04 15.48
N LEU A 178 3.88 5.35 15.26
CA LEU A 178 2.94 6.22 14.56
C LEU A 178 3.69 7.25 13.74
N GLY A 179 3.12 7.67 12.60
CA GLY A 179 3.66 8.76 11.78
C GLY A 179 4.78 8.34 10.83
N HIS A 180 5.04 7.05 10.64
CA HIS A 180 6.03 6.56 9.68
C HIS A 180 5.76 7.02 8.25
N ASP A 181 4.50 7.21 7.86
CA ASP A 181 4.12 7.75 6.54
C ASP A 181 4.52 9.22 6.42
N ALA A 182 4.28 10.02 7.49
CA ALA A 182 4.65 11.42 7.50
C ALA A 182 6.17 11.61 7.55
N ASP A 183 6.91 10.80 8.33
CA ASP A 183 8.38 10.77 8.32
C ASP A 183 8.93 10.46 6.93
N PHE A 184 8.38 9.43 6.28
CA PHE A 184 8.78 9.08 4.93
C PHE A 184 8.56 10.24 3.96
N PHE A 185 7.40 10.89 4.02
CA PHE A 185 7.05 12.02 3.17
C PHE A 185 7.97 13.22 3.42
N ASP A 186 8.26 13.54 4.70
CA ASP A 186 9.21 14.62 5.05
C ASP A 186 10.61 14.36 4.46
N ARG A 187 11.11 13.11 4.51
CA ARG A 187 12.39 12.72 3.89
C ARG A 187 12.37 12.82 2.37
N VAL A 188 11.25 12.48 1.74
CA VAL A 188 11.06 12.65 0.28
C VAL A 188 11.11 14.13 -0.09
N ILE A 189 10.45 15.02 0.67
CA ILE A 189 10.53 16.48 0.45
C ILE A 189 11.98 16.96 0.56
N GLN A 190 12.70 16.56 1.61
CA GLN A 190 14.07 16.97 1.87
C GLN A 190 15.05 16.46 0.80
N SER A 191 14.74 15.36 0.13
CA SER A 191 15.58 14.82 -0.95
C SER A 191 15.56 15.62 -2.24
N GLY A 192 14.61 16.58 -2.40
CA GLY A 192 14.42 17.31 -3.64
C GLY A 192 13.74 16.48 -4.75
N ALA A 193 13.12 15.36 -4.40
CA ALA A 193 12.38 14.52 -5.35
C ALA A 193 11.23 15.29 -6.02
N SER A 194 10.90 14.92 -7.26
CA SER A 194 9.76 15.49 -7.97
C SER A 194 8.44 14.92 -7.43
N ILE A 195 7.71 15.75 -6.69
CA ILE A 195 6.48 15.38 -6.00
C ILE A 195 5.26 15.95 -6.73
N MET A 196 4.21 15.14 -6.87
CA MET A 196 2.91 15.57 -7.36
C MET A 196 1.80 15.10 -6.42
N LYS A 197 0.77 15.92 -6.24
CA LYS A 197 -0.45 15.57 -5.51
C LYS A 197 -1.62 15.42 -6.48
N THR A 198 -2.51 14.46 -6.20
CA THR A 198 -3.79 14.32 -6.89
C THR A 198 -4.94 14.42 -5.91
N GLU A 199 -6.07 14.95 -6.40
CA GLU A 199 -7.30 15.05 -5.60
C GLU A 199 -8.34 13.98 -6.00
N GLN A 200 -8.03 13.07 -6.93
CA GLN A 200 -8.96 12.00 -7.36
C GLN A 200 -9.17 10.99 -6.23
N PRO A 201 -10.35 10.90 -5.58
CA PRO A 201 -10.56 10.19 -4.32
C PRO A 201 -10.82 8.69 -4.55
N THR A 202 -9.83 8.00 -5.09
CA THR A 202 -9.93 6.60 -5.50
C THR A 202 -9.30 5.60 -4.52
N TYR A 203 -8.56 6.07 -3.50
CA TYR A 203 -8.18 5.27 -2.32
C TYR A 203 -9.29 5.38 -1.28
N ILE A 204 -9.88 4.26 -0.87
CA ILE A 204 -10.98 4.21 0.11
C ILE A 204 -10.40 3.82 1.47
N TYR A 205 -10.33 4.80 2.37
CA TYR A 205 -9.76 4.67 3.70
C TYR A 205 -10.85 4.40 4.74
N HIS A 206 -10.87 3.18 5.31
CA HIS A 206 -11.85 2.75 6.30
C HIS A 206 -11.41 3.07 7.73
N ARG A 207 -11.87 4.23 8.24
CA ARG A 207 -11.58 4.69 9.61
C ARG A 207 -12.49 4.08 10.69
N GLU A 208 -13.47 3.30 10.29
CA GLU A 208 -14.39 2.58 11.19
C GLU A 208 -13.86 1.20 11.61
N THR A 209 -12.75 0.75 11.02
CA THR A 209 -12.17 -0.57 11.30
C THR A 209 -11.73 -0.67 12.76
N GLN A 210 -12.34 -1.60 13.50
CA GLN A 210 -11.92 -1.92 14.86
C GLN A 210 -10.48 -2.43 14.87
N ASN A 211 -9.73 -2.09 15.93
CA ASN A 211 -8.34 -2.48 16.13
C ASN A 211 -7.36 -1.94 15.05
N SER A 212 -7.71 -0.85 14.36
CA SER A 212 -6.70 -0.12 13.57
C SER A 212 -5.65 0.51 14.49
N ILE A 213 -4.42 0.70 13.99
CA ILE A 213 -3.31 1.30 14.78
C ILE A 213 -3.73 2.64 15.37
N THR A 214 -4.36 3.50 14.57
CA THR A 214 -4.78 4.84 14.98
C THR A 214 -5.95 4.85 15.96
N ASN A 215 -6.84 3.85 15.92
CA ASN A 215 -7.96 3.74 16.87
C ASN A 215 -7.50 3.19 18.22
N ASN A 216 -6.54 2.28 18.24
CA ASN A 216 -5.98 1.73 19.49
C ASN A 216 -5.23 2.78 20.33
N LEU A 217 -4.58 3.75 19.68
CA LEU A 217 -3.84 4.82 20.38
C LEU A 217 -4.76 5.84 21.07
N THR A 218 -5.98 6.02 20.61
CA THR A 218 -6.94 6.96 21.20
C THR A 218 -7.74 6.38 22.35
N GLY A 219 -7.66 5.07 22.62
CA GLY A 219 -8.50 4.40 23.62
C GLY A 219 -10.00 4.48 23.30
N ILE A 220 -10.38 4.88 22.10
CA ILE A 220 -11.77 4.92 21.64
C ILE A 220 -12.22 3.48 21.41
N LYS A 221 -12.71 2.82 22.48
CA LYS A 221 -13.60 1.68 22.32
C LYS A 221 -14.89 2.23 21.74
N THR A 222 -15.13 1.99 20.46
CA THR A 222 -16.46 2.22 19.88
C THR A 222 -17.43 1.32 20.65
N ILE A 223 -18.20 1.91 21.57
CA ILE A 223 -19.34 1.26 22.20
C ILE A 223 -20.42 1.23 21.11
N LEU A 224 -20.66 0.07 20.54
CA LEU A 224 -21.88 -0.26 19.80
C LEU A 224 -22.93 -0.74 20.79
#